data_0a5a97a54404579bc944e1ed444e3320
#
_entry.id   0a5a97a54404579bc944e1ed444e3320
#
_cell.length_a   1.000
_cell.length_b   1.000
_cell.length_c   1.000
_cell.angle_alpha   90.00
_cell.angle_beta   90.00
_cell.angle_gamma   90.00
#
_symmetry.space_group_name_H-M   'P 1'
#
loop_
_entity.id
_entity.type
_entity.pdbx_description
1 polymer ?
#
loop_
_entity_poly.entity_id
_entity_poly.type
_entity_poly.pdbx_seq_one_letter_code
_entity_poly.pdbx_strand_id
1 'polypeptide(L)'
;MKIAVVGYGNLGKSAVKIVKNTPDMEFFGVFSRRKLENTLPFDDILHYKNDIDVLILCGGSATDLPHMTPFLAGHFNVVDSFDTHTDIAKHYENVDKSAEKGGKTALISCGWDPGLFSLMRIYADAILPDGKTKTYWGKGVSQGHSDAIRKIDGVVDARQYTIPDYNYEGDNPHKMHRRECFVAIENNADKAEIECKIKTMPKYFAGYDTTVHFVSIDELRQNHSGFPHGGRVVCDNGESAMELRLKLNSNPDFTAGILVACARAAYRLNSEGKMGAFTMADVPVRYLAKGNIFDMM
;
A
#
# COMPACT_ATOMS: atom_id res chain seq x y z
N MET A 1 -18.54 6.91 13.40
CA MET A 1 -17.26 7.65 13.49
C MET A 1 -17.07 8.51 12.25
N LYS A 2 -16.49 9.70 12.43
CA LYS A 2 -16.24 10.65 11.33
C LYS A 2 -14.85 10.43 10.74
N ILE A 3 -14.80 10.20 9.43
CA ILE A 3 -13.57 9.88 8.69
C ILE A 3 -13.27 10.97 7.68
N ALA A 4 -12.04 11.47 7.70
CA ALA A 4 -11.52 12.28 6.60
C ALA A 4 -10.37 11.56 5.88
N VAL A 5 -10.17 11.92 4.62
CA VAL A 5 -9.12 11.36 3.77
C VAL A 5 -8.09 12.44 3.47
N VAL A 6 -6.81 12.13 3.58
CA VAL A 6 -5.72 13.04 3.24
C VAL A 6 -5.02 12.54 1.97
N GLY A 7 -5.11 13.36 0.91
CA GLY A 7 -4.64 12.99 -0.43
C GLY A 7 -5.78 12.49 -1.33
N TYR A 8 -5.80 12.97 -2.60
CA TYR A 8 -6.88 12.68 -3.55
C TYR A 8 -6.35 12.13 -4.88
N GLY A 9 -5.40 11.19 -4.76
CA GLY A 9 -4.95 10.31 -5.85
C GLY A 9 -5.87 9.11 -6.02
N ASN A 10 -5.41 8.07 -6.72
CA ASN A 10 -6.20 6.85 -6.94
C ASN A 10 -6.64 6.20 -5.62
N LEU A 11 -5.71 6.03 -4.67
CA LEU A 11 -6.01 5.48 -3.35
C LEU A 11 -7.02 6.32 -2.57
N GLY A 12 -6.84 7.65 -2.55
CA GLY A 12 -7.75 8.55 -1.85
C GLY A 12 -9.16 8.56 -2.42
N LYS A 13 -9.31 8.53 -3.75
CA LYS A 13 -10.61 8.41 -4.42
C LYS A 13 -11.31 7.12 -4.07
N SER A 14 -10.57 6.00 -4.04
CA SER A 14 -11.09 4.69 -3.63
C SER A 14 -11.50 4.69 -2.16
N ALA A 15 -10.69 5.27 -1.27
CA ALA A 15 -11.02 5.40 0.16
C ALA A 15 -12.32 6.20 0.38
N VAL A 16 -12.46 7.35 -0.28
CA VAL A 16 -13.69 8.17 -0.23
C VAL A 16 -14.91 7.35 -0.66
N LYS A 17 -14.81 6.64 -1.78
CA LYS A 17 -15.90 5.80 -2.29
C LYS A 17 -16.32 4.73 -1.26
N ILE A 18 -15.35 4.07 -0.61
CA ILE A 18 -15.64 3.02 0.36
C ILE A 18 -16.21 3.60 1.65
N VAL A 19 -15.63 4.69 2.19
CA VAL A 19 -16.14 5.35 3.40
C VAL A 19 -17.59 5.77 3.24
N LYS A 20 -17.93 6.43 2.11
CA LYS A 20 -19.32 6.85 1.81
C LYS A 20 -20.33 5.72 1.74
N ASN A 21 -19.88 4.50 1.45
CA ASN A 21 -20.72 3.30 1.37
C ASN A 21 -20.59 2.39 2.61
N THR A 22 -19.98 2.88 3.70
CA THR A 22 -19.76 2.11 4.92
C THR A 22 -20.67 2.64 6.03
N PRO A 23 -21.70 1.86 6.46
CA PRO A 23 -22.79 2.38 7.31
C PRO A 23 -22.38 2.89 8.69
N ASP A 24 -21.28 2.38 9.25
CA ASP A 24 -20.76 2.77 10.55
C ASP A 24 -19.78 3.97 10.49
N MET A 25 -19.64 4.58 9.31
CA MET A 25 -18.75 5.71 9.05
C MET A 25 -19.49 6.89 8.44
N GLU A 26 -19.14 8.09 8.89
CA GLU A 26 -19.57 9.36 8.33
C GLU A 26 -18.39 9.98 7.59
N PHE A 27 -18.57 10.27 6.30
CA PHE A 27 -17.52 10.92 5.51
C PHE A 27 -17.51 12.42 5.82
N PHE A 28 -16.41 12.92 6.37
CA PHE A 28 -16.22 14.34 6.68
C PHE A 28 -15.77 15.14 5.46
N GLY A 29 -14.69 14.70 4.80
CA GLY A 29 -14.11 15.45 3.68
C GLY A 29 -12.77 14.89 3.22
N VAL A 30 -12.19 15.56 2.22
CA VAL A 30 -10.84 15.27 1.70
C VAL A 30 -9.96 16.48 1.92
N PHE A 31 -8.78 16.27 2.49
CA PHE A 31 -7.73 17.30 2.56
C PHE A 31 -6.68 17.07 1.47
N SER A 32 -6.30 18.16 0.80
CA SER A 32 -5.33 18.09 -0.30
C SER A 32 -4.41 19.32 -0.29
N ARG A 33 -3.12 19.10 -0.60
CA ARG A 33 -2.16 20.19 -0.88
C ARG A 33 -2.40 20.84 -2.24
N ARG A 34 -3.06 20.12 -3.15
CA ARG A 34 -3.45 20.64 -4.45
C ARG A 34 -4.84 21.27 -4.35
N LYS A 35 -5.03 22.41 -5.01
CA LYS A 35 -6.37 23.01 -5.16
C LYS A 35 -7.17 22.15 -6.14
N LEU A 36 -8.05 21.32 -5.60
CA LEU A 36 -8.95 20.44 -6.35
C LEU A 36 -10.38 20.77 -5.94
N GLU A 37 -11.30 20.59 -6.87
CA GLU A 37 -12.72 20.72 -6.58
C GLU A 37 -13.16 19.76 -5.48
N ASN A 38 -14.00 20.21 -4.57
CA ASN A 38 -14.51 19.44 -3.44
C ASN A 38 -13.44 18.91 -2.47
N THR A 39 -12.31 19.61 -2.32
CA THR A 39 -11.29 19.31 -1.31
C THR A 39 -11.05 20.53 -0.40
N LEU A 40 -10.69 20.23 0.85
CA LEU A 40 -10.26 21.21 1.84
C LEU A 40 -8.73 21.40 1.75
N PRO A 41 -8.20 22.61 2.03
CA PRO A 41 -6.77 22.84 2.10
C PRO A 41 -6.13 21.97 3.18
N PHE A 42 -4.98 21.34 2.88
CA PHE A 42 -4.25 20.56 3.86
C PHE A 42 -3.80 21.40 5.06
N ASP A 43 -3.45 22.66 4.84
CA ASP A 43 -2.94 23.55 5.89
C ASP A 43 -4.00 23.89 6.95
N ASP A 44 -5.28 23.75 6.62
CA ASP A 44 -6.40 23.99 7.55
C ASP A 44 -6.75 22.76 8.40
N ILE A 45 -6.12 21.59 8.19
CA ILE A 45 -6.54 20.32 8.78
C ILE A 45 -6.61 20.34 10.31
N LEU A 46 -5.71 21.06 10.97
CA LEU A 46 -5.67 21.16 12.42
C LEU A 46 -6.86 21.91 13.04
N HIS A 47 -7.57 22.73 12.27
CA HIS A 47 -8.79 23.39 12.73
C HIS A 47 -9.91 22.38 13.00
N TYR A 48 -9.86 21.19 12.41
CA TYR A 48 -10.90 20.15 12.48
C TYR A 48 -10.56 18.99 13.43
N LYS A 49 -9.56 19.17 14.32
CA LYS A 49 -9.11 18.10 15.24
C LYS A 49 -10.17 17.57 16.20
N ASN A 50 -11.22 18.32 16.46
CA ASN A 50 -12.33 17.91 17.31
C ASN A 50 -13.53 17.39 16.52
N ASP A 51 -13.50 17.48 15.18
CA ASP A 51 -14.61 17.10 14.31
C ASP A 51 -14.36 15.78 13.58
N ILE A 52 -13.11 15.30 13.60
CA ILE A 52 -12.68 14.10 12.86
C ILE A 52 -12.16 13.06 13.85
N ASP A 53 -12.71 11.86 13.77
CA ASP A 53 -12.29 10.75 14.63
C ASP A 53 -11.02 10.06 14.11
N VAL A 54 -10.93 9.84 12.79
CA VAL A 54 -9.77 9.17 12.16
C VAL A 54 -9.46 9.76 10.78
N LEU A 55 -8.18 9.94 10.49
CA LEU A 55 -7.66 10.29 9.16
C LEU A 55 -7.16 9.04 8.43
N ILE A 56 -7.57 8.87 7.18
CA ILE A 56 -6.98 7.89 6.25
C ILE A 56 -5.97 8.63 5.37
N LEU A 57 -4.68 8.27 5.50
CA LEU A 57 -3.59 8.95 4.82
C LEU A 57 -3.25 8.22 3.51
N CYS A 58 -3.48 8.92 2.40
CA CYS A 58 -3.31 8.42 1.03
C CYS A 58 -2.18 9.14 0.28
N GLY A 59 -1.14 9.53 1.00
CA GLY A 59 0.08 10.13 0.44
C GLY A 59 1.03 9.09 -0.17
N GLY A 60 2.05 9.55 -0.88
CA GLY A 60 3.11 8.68 -1.41
C GLY A 60 3.94 8.08 -0.27
N SER A 61 4.12 6.76 -0.29
CA SER A 61 4.83 6.03 0.75
C SER A 61 6.26 6.53 0.96
N ALA A 62 7.03 6.69 -0.11
CA ALA A 62 8.43 7.12 -0.02
C ALA A 62 8.60 8.63 0.19
N THR A 63 7.59 9.46 -0.11
CA THR A 63 7.75 10.93 -0.17
C THR A 63 6.91 11.69 0.84
N ASP A 64 5.67 11.27 1.06
CA ASP A 64 4.72 12.01 1.89
C ASP A 64 4.58 11.41 3.29
N LEU A 65 4.31 10.12 3.39
CA LEU A 65 3.99 9.44 4.64
C LEU A 65 5.10 9.54 5.71
N PRO A 66 6.41 9.50 5.38
CA PRO A 66 7.47 9.64 6.39
C PRO A 66 7.39 10.91 7.25
N HIS A 67 6.81 11.96 6.70
CA HIS A 67 6.65 13.25 7.40
C HIS A 67 5.19 13.50 7.82
N MET A 68 4.26 13.12 6.96
CA MET A 68 2.83 13.36 7.15
C MET A 68 2.25 12.54 8.29
N THR A 69 2.57 11.24 8.35
CA THR A 69 2.00 10.35 9.38
C THR A 69 2.42 10.75 10.79
N PRO A 70 3.73 10.96 11.11
CA PRO A 70 4.12 11.41 12.44
C PRO A 70 3.51 12.76 12.82
N PHE A 71 3.46 13.72 11.89
CA PHE A 71 2.86 15.02 12.15
C PHE A 71 1.38 14.92 12.53
N LEU A 72 0.59 14.19 11.73
CA LEU A 72 -0.84 14.06 11.97
C LEU A 72 -1.19 13.16 13.15
N ALA A 73 -0.37 12.13 13.42
CA ALA A 73 -0.56 11.23 14.56
C ALA A 73 -0.47 11.96 15.92
N GLY A 74 0.23 13.09 15.99
CA GLY A 74 0.24 13.93 17.19
C GLY A 74 -1.09 14.65 17.47
N HIS A 75 -2.03 14.64 16.53
CA HIS A 75 -3.27 15.42 16.60
C HIS A 75 -4.54 14.60 16.34
N PHE A 76 -4.44 13.51 15.59
CA PHE A 76 -5.55 12.66 15.14
C PHE A 76 -5.21 11.19 15.31
N ASN A 77 -6.23 10.34 15.40
CA ASN A 77 -6.03 8.95 15.06
C ASN A 77 -5.81 8.85 13.56
N VAL A 78 -4.83 8.05 13.13
CA VAL A 78 -4.44 7.98 11.73
C VAL A 78 -4.27 6.54 11.26
N VAL A 79 -4.46 6.32 9.95
CA VAL A 79 -4.14 5.06 9.29
C VAL A 79 -3.38 5.37 8.02
N ASP A 80 -2.26 4.67 7.78
CA ASP A 80 -1.48 4.79 6.56
C ASP A 80 -1.19 3.45 5.87
N SER A 81 -0.74 3.54 4.62
CA SER A 81 -0.28 2.40 3.82
C SER A 81 1.20 2.49 3.51
N PHE A 82 2.03 2.87 4.48
CA PHE A 82 3.47 2.94 4.30
C PHE A 82 4.06 1.57 3.93
N ASP A 83 4.74 1.47 2.79
CA ASP A 83 5.20 0.20 2.20
C ASP A 83 6.70 0.15 1.86
N THR A 84 7.50 1.12 2.33
CA THR A 84 8.95 1.07 2.18
C THR A 84 9.53 0.12 3.24
N HIS A 85 9.57 -1.17 2.92
CA HIS A 85 9.88 -2.26 3.86
C HIS A 85 11.13 -2.03 4.71
N THR A 86 12.21 -1.48 4.13
CA THR A 86 13.47 -1.19 4.85
C THR A 86 13.31 -0.16 5.94
N ASP A 87 12.31 0.69 5.88
CA ASP A 87 12.16 1.87 6.73
C ASP A 87 10.95 1.76 7.68
N ILE A 88 10.22 0.62 7.67
CA ILE A 88 9.02 0.41 8.51
C ILE A 88 9.33 0.60 9.99
N ALA A 89 10.43 0.02 10.50
CA ALA A 89 10.78 0.13 11.91
C ALA A 89 11.02 1.59 12.33
N LYS A 90 11.75 2.34 11.51
CA LYS A 90 11.99 3.77 11.75
C LYS A 90 10.71 4.61 11.65
N HIS A 91 9.85 4.28 10.69
CA HIS A 91 8.56 4.94 10.54
C HIS A 91 7.70 4.68 11.78
N TYR A 92 7.64 3.43 12.24
CA TYR A 92 6.95 3.03 13.47
C TYR A 92 7.39 3.88 14.66
N GLU A 93 8.70 3.94 14.96
CA GLU A 93 9.24 4.70 16.09
C GLU A 93 8.88 6.19 16.05
N ASN A 94 8.92 6.80 14.87
CA ASN A 94 8.60 8.21 14.70
C ASN A 94 7.12 8.50 14.91
N VAL A 95 6.26 7.62 14.40
CA VAL A 95 4.80 7.73 14.54
C VAL A 95 4.37 7.44 15.97
N ASP A 96 4.97 6.43 16.60
CA ASP A 96 4.67 6.02 17.97
C ASP A 96 4.89 7.17 18.95
N LYS A 97 6.08 7.76 18.96
CA LYS A 97 6.43 8.93 19.78
C LYS A 97 5.42 10.09 19.61
N SER A 98 4.98 10.33 18.41
CA SER A 98 4.06 11.42 18.10
C SER A 98 2.63 11.10 18.57
N ALA A 99 2.16 9.88 18.31
CA ALA A 99 0.84 9.40 18.68
C ALA A 99 0.69 9.32 20.20
N GLU A 100 1.66 8.75 20.92
CA GLU A 100 1.67 8.72 22.39
C GLU A 100 1.59 10.13 22.98
N LYS A 101 2.44 11.05 22.52
CA LYS A 101 2.43 12.45 22.97
C LYS A 101 1.10 13.13 22.74
N GLY A 102 0.42 12.82 21.61
CA GLY A 102 -0.88 13.37 21.24
C GLY A 102 -2.08 12.69 21.91
N GLY A 103 -1.87 11.56 22.62
CA GLY A 103 -2.95 10.73 23.13
C GLY A 103 -3.79 10.09 22.01
N LYS A 104 -3.15 9.74 20.90
CA LYS A 104 -3.78 9.24 19.67
C LYS A 104 -3.31 7.83 19.33
N THR A 105 -4.01 7.20 18.40
CA THR A 105 -3.73 5.86 17.91
C THR A 105 -3.41 5.93 16.42
N ALA A 106 -2.29 5.37 16.03
CA ALA A 106 -1.88 5.28 14.64
C ALA A 106 -1.76 3.81 14.21
N LEU A 107 -2.45 3.41 13.15
CA LEU A 107 -2.20 2.14 12.48
C LEU A 107 -1.36 2.41 11.23
N ILE A 108 -0.16 1.88 11.19
CA ILE A 108 0.76 2.08 10.08
C ILE A 108 0.92 0.84 9.21
N SER A 109 1.40 1.05 8.00
CA SER A 109 1.72 -0.02 7.05
C SER A 109 0.52 -0.96 6.78
N CYS A 110 -0.67 -0.37 6.70
CA CYS A 110 -1.92 -1.07 6.49
C CYS A 110 -2.15 -1.28 4.99
N GLY A 111 -1.79 -2.45 4.50
CA GLY A 111 -1.96 -2.84 3.12
C GLY A 111 -2.13 -4.35 2.97
N TRP A 112 -1.95 -4.83 1.75
CA TRP A 112 -1.92 -6.27 1.54
C TRP A 112 -0.50 -6.83 1.71
N ASP A 113 0.56 -6.04 1.40
CA ASP A 113 1.94 -6.34 1.78
C ASP A 113 2.79 -5.03 1.83
N PRO A 114 3.12 -4.53 3.00
CA PRO A 114 2.83 -5.09 4.34
C PRO A 114 1.36 -5.06 4.69
N GLY A 115 0.97 -5.94 5.62
CA GLY A 115 -0.40 -6.07 6.12
C GLY A 115 -0.90 -7.51 6.07
N LEU A 116 -1.84 -7.86 5.16
CA LEU A 116 -2.42 -9.20 5.09
C LEU A 116 -1.38 -10.30 4.87
N PHE A 117 -0.42 -10.08 3.99
CA PHE A 117 0.65 -11.05 3.77
C PHE A 117 1.57 -11.16 4.99
N SER A 118 1.79 -10.05 5.71
CA SER A 118 2.53 -10.08 6.98
C SER A 118 1.81 -10.94 8.01
N LEU A 119 0.49 -10.77 8.16
CA LEU A 119 -0.32 -11.62 9.05
C LEU A 119 -0.22 -13.09 8.66
N MET A 120 -0.33 -13.41 7.36
CA MET A 120 -0.21 -14.79 6.89
C MET A 120 1.16 -15.39 7.22
N ARG A 121 2.24 -14.62 7.05
CA ARG A 121 3.60 -15.06 7.44
C ARG A 121 3.70 -15.34 8.93
N ILE A 122 3.15 -14.46 9.77
CA ILE A 122 3.15 -14.60 11.23
C ILE A 122 2.33 -15.83 11.66
N TYR A 123 1.11 -16.00 11.11
CA TYR A 123 0.30 -17.19 11.42
C TYR A 123 0.95 -18.48 10.98
N ALA A 124 1.54 -18.49 9.79
CA ALA A 124 2.21 -19.69 9.28
C ALA A 124 3.43 -20.05 10.12
N ASP A 125 4.25 -19.10 10.50
CA ASP A 125 5.40 -19.30 11.39
C ASP A 125 4.97 -19.85 12.77
N ALA A 126 3.87 -19.34 13.31
CA ALA A 126 3.36 -19.78 14.60
C ALA A 126 2.71 -21.17 14.58
N ILE A 127 2.13 -21.60 13.44
CA ILE A 127 1.28 -22.81 13.37
C ILE A 127 1.99 -23.97 12.68
N LEU A 128 2.85 -23.71 11.69
CA LEU A 128 3.58 -24.74 10.93
C LEU A 128 5.03 -24.81 11.40
N PRO A 129 5.38 -25.73 12.32
CA PRO A 129 6.77 -25.93 12.73
C PRO A 129 7.65 -26.26 11.51
N ASP A 130 8.83 -25.66 11.46
CA ASP A 130 9.83 -25.83 10.40
C ASP A 130 9.34 -25.45 8.99
N GLY A 131 8.22 -24.74 8.89
CA GLY A 131 7.67 -24.27 7.63
C GLY A 131 8.56 -23.23 6.94
N LYS A 132 8.76 -23.39 5.63
CA LYS A 132 9.48 -22.43 4.79
C LYS A 132 8.48 -21.51 4.10
N THR A 133 8.54 -20.22 4.41
CA THR A 133 7.63 -19.24 3.83
C THR A 133 8.23 -18.60 2.58
N LYS A 134 7.49 -18.61 1.47
CA LYS A 134 7.80 -17.91 0.23
C LYS A 134 6.70 -16.89 -0.09
N THR A 135 7.11 -15.73 -0.58
CA THR A 135 6.19 -14.68 -1.03
C THR A 135 6.46 -14.37 -2.50
N TYR A 136 5.40 -14.45 -3.30
CA TYR A 136 5.41 -14.12 -4.72
C TYR A 136 4.51 -12.91 -4.96
N TRP A 137 5.08 -11.83 -5.50
CA TRP A 137 4.33 -10.62 -5.87
C TRP A 137 3.98 -10.64 -7.35
N GLY A 138 2.72 -10.33 -7.70
CA GLY A 138 2.23 -10.30 -9.07
C GLY A 138 1.28 -11.48 -9.39
N LYS A 139 0.86 -11.65 -10.64
CA LYS A 139 1.13 -10.76 -11.76
C LYS A 139 0.45 -9.40 -11.53
N GLY A 140 1.20 -8.29 -11.68
CA GLY A 140 0.57 -7.00 -11.47
C GLY A 140 1.44 -5.78 -11.74
N VAL A 141 0.77 -4.62 -11.86
CA VAL A 141 1.40 -3.33 -12.12
C VAL A 141 2.01 -2.77 -10.84
N SER A 142 3.33 -2.58 -10.84
CA SER A 142 4.01 -1.84 -9.77
C SER A 142 4.01 -0.35 -10.08
N GLN A 143 3.32 0.43 -9.26
CA GLN A 143 3.25 1.88 -9.45
C GLN A 143 4.60 2.54 -9.19
N GLY A 144 5.30 2.18 -8.11
CA GLY A 144 6.61 2.74 -7.79
C GLY A 144 7.67 2.48 -8.87
N HIS A 145 7.71 1.26 -9.43
CA HIS A 145 8.62 0.94 -10.55
C HIS A 145 8.23 1.70 -11.81
N SER A 146 6.94 1.81 -12.11
CA SER A 146 6.45 2.58 -13.25
C SER A 146 6.80 4.07 -13.12
N ASP A 147 6.69 4.62 -11.90
CA ASP A 147 7.07 6.01 -11.60
C ASP A 147 8.57 6.24 -11.75
N ALA A 148 9.39 5.26 -11.37
CA ALA A 148 10.85 5.33 -11.55
C ALA A 148 11.23 5.38 -13.04
N ILE A 149 10.58 4.57 -13.89
CA ILE A 149 10.80 4.61 -15.35
C ILE A 149 10.36 5.95 -15.93
N ARG A 150 9.23 6.50 -15.52
CA ARG A 150 8.72 7.80 -16.01
C ARG A 150 9.64 8.99 -15.73
N LYS A 151 10.57 8.85 -14.79
CA LYS A 151 11.56 9.89 -14.48
C LYS A 151 12.81 9.85 -15.37
N ILE A 152 12.92 8.87 -16.26
CA ILE A 152 14.00 8.79 -17.23
C ILE A 152 13.71 9.78 -18.37
N ASP A 153 14.69 10.62 -18.70
CA ASP A 153 14.58 11.58 -19.80
C ASP A 153 14.24 10.86 -21.12
N GLY A 154 13.29 11.42 -21.86
CA GLY A 154 12.78 10.84 -23.09
C GLY A 154 11.63 9.82 -22.90
N VAL A 155 11.27 9.48 -21.67
CA VAL A 155 10.09 8.64 -21.40
C VAL A 155 8.85 9.51 -21.22
N VAL A 156 7.80 9.21 -22.00
CA VAL A 156 6.51 9.90 -21.94
C VAL A 156 5.59 9.27 -20.87
N ASP A 157 5.48 7.94 -20.87
CA ASP A 157 4.74 7.16 -19.85
C ASP A 157 5.24 5.72 -19.83
N ALA A 158 4.99 5.02 -18.72
CA ALA A 158 5.41 3.64 -18.55
C ALA A 158 4.50 2.85 -17.62
N ARG A 159 4.45 1.53 -17.87
CA ARG A 159 3.86 0.54 -16.96
C ARG A 159 4.82 -0.62 -16.78
N GLN A 160 5.07 -0.97 -15.55
CA GLN A 160 5.89 -2.13 -15.19
C GLN A 160 5.03 -3.19 -14.52
N TYR A 161 5.16 -4.42 -15.00
CA TYR A 161 4.54 -5.60 -14.43
C TYR A 161 5.56 -6.47 -13.73
N THR A 162 5.30 -6.80 -12.48
CA THR A 162 6.02 -7.85 -11.76
C THR A 162 5.33 -9.18 -12.06
N ILE A 163 6.10 -10.15 -12.53
CA ILE A 163 5.60 -11.48 -12.92
C ILE A 163 6.34 -12.52 -12.09
N PRO A 164 5.63 -13.24 -11.20
CA PRO A 164 6.23 -14.28 -10.39
C PRO A 164 6.55 -15.54 -11.22
N ASP A 165 7.66 -16.18 -10.87
CA ASP A 165 7.97 -17.55 -11.29
C ASP A 165 7.63 -18.51 -10.13
N TYR A 166 6.48 -19.12 -10.21
CA TYR A 166 6.02 -20.09 -9.19
C TYR A 166 6.76 -21.42 -9.22
N ASN A 167 7.55 -21.69 -10.27
CA ASN A 167 8.31 -22.93 -10.43
C ASN A 167 9.74 -22.79 -9.87
N TYR A 168 10.16 -21.58 -9.53
CA TYR A 168 11.48 -21.38 -8.95
C TYR A 168 11.49 -21.82 -7.47
N GLU A 169 12.24 -22.86 -7.17
CA GLU A 169 12.31 -23.46 -5.82
C GLU A 169 13.31 -22.79 -4.86
N GLY A 170 14.22 -21.96 -5.38
CA GLY A 170 15.22 -21.25 -4.57
C GLY A 170 14.66 -20.03 -3.83
N ASP A 171 15.52 -19.39 -3.03
CA ASP A 171 15.17 -18.24 -2.18
C ASP A 171 15.70 -16.90 -2.73
N ASN A 172 16.23 -16.88 -3.97
CA ASN A 172 16.73 -15.64 -4.57
C ASN A 172 15.59 -14.80 -5.13
N PRO A 173 15.28 -13.62 -4.52
CA PRO A 173 14.16 -12.76 -4.94
C PRO A 173 14.25 -12.31 -6.40
N HIS A 174 15.49 -12.14 -6.93
CA HIS A 174 15.73 -11.73 -8.31
C HIS A 174 15.34 -12.81 -9.32
N LYS A 175 15.35 -14.10 -8.91
CA LYS A 175 14.93 -15.22 -9.76
C LYS A 175 13.46 -15.59 -9.56
N MET A 176 12.89 -15.23 -8.41
CA MET A 176 11.46 -15.46 -8.12
C MET A 176 10.53 -14.58 -8.96
N HIS A 177 11.04 -13.50 -9.52
CA HIS A 177 10.25 -12.51 -10.24
C HIS A 177 11.01 -11.98 -11.45
N ARG A 178 10.31 -11.85 -12.57
CA ARG A 178 10.77 -11.10 -13.74
C ARG A 178 10.02 -9.78 -13.87
N ARG A 179 10.55 -8.86 -14.64
CA ARG A 179 10.01 -7.53 -14.88
C ARG A 179 9.65 -7.37 -16.35
N GLU A 180 8.42 -6.99 -16.64
CA GLU A 180 8.00 -6.58 -17.99
C GLU A 180 7.63 -5.10 -17.96
N CYS A 181 8.29 -4.30 -18.78
CA CYS A 181 8.12 -2.86 -18.86
C CYS A 181 7.54 -2.50 -20.22
N PHE A 182 6.42 -1.79 -20.24
CA PHE A 182 5.81 -1.19 -21.43
C PHE A 182 6.05 0.31 -21.35
N VAL A 183 6.79 0.86 -22.32
CA VAL A 183 7.36 2.21 -22.24
C VAL A 183 7.05 2.98 -23.50
N ALA A 184 6.33 4.10 -23.37
CA ALA A 184 6.15 5.07 -24.44
C ALA A 184 7.22 6.16 -24.33
N ILE A 185 7.89 6.46 -25.42
CA ILE A 185 9.02 7.38 -25.48
C ILE A 185 8.78 8.50 -26.49
N GLU A 186 9.53 9.57 -26.37
CA GLU A 186 9.56 10.65 -27.36
C GLU A 186 10.14 10.17 -28.70
N ASN A 187 9.73 10.81 -29.80
CA ASN A 187 10.10 10.38 -31.14
C ASN A 187 11.63 10.31 -31.41
N ASN A 188 12.39 11.16 -30.72
CA ASN A 188 13.85 11.28 -30.89
C ASN A 188 14.64 10.59 -29.77
N ALA A 189 13.98 9.89 -28.83
CA ALA A 189 14.63 9.26 -27.70
C ALA A 189 15.41 7.99 -28.13
N ASP A 190 16.57 7.79 -27.53
CA ASP A 190 17.39 6.60 -27.77
C ASP A 190 16.84 5.40 -26.97
N LYS A 191 16.28 4.43 -27.70
CA LYS A 191 15.71 3.21 -27.13
C LYS A 191 16.77 2.39 -26.38
N ALA A 192 17.98 2.28 -26.89
CA ALA A 192 19.02 1.47 -26.29
C ALA A 192 19.52 2.09 -24.98
N GLU A 193 19.65 3.42 -24.95
CA GLU A 193 20.02 4.15 -23.75
C GLU A 193 18.94 4.01 -22.66
N ILE A 194 17.66 4.21 -23.01
CA ILE A 194 16.53 4.08 -22.06
C ILE A 194 16.43 2.66 -21.53
N GLU A 195 16.54 1.64 -22.40
CA GLU A 195 16.52 0.24 -21.95
C GLU A 195 17.67 -0.07 -21.00
N CYS A 196 18.87 0.41 -21.29
CA CYS A 196 20.03 0.28 -20.41
C CYS A 196 19.78 0.94 -19.04
N LYS A 197 19.30 2.19 -19.03
CA LYS A 197 18.96 2.92 -17.80
C LYS A 197 17.90 2.18 -16.95
N ILE A 198 16.89 1.59 -17.59
CA ILE A 198 15.89 0.78 -16.89
C ILE A 198 16.55 -0.45 -16.26
N LYS A 199 17.21 -1.29 -17.07
CA LYS A 199 17.76 -2.58 -16.63
C LYS A 199 18.84 -2.45 -15.53
N THR A 200 19.57 -1.34 -15.52
CA THR A 200 20.64 -1.09 -14.55
C THR A 200 20.20 -0.26 -13.33
N MET A 201 18.95 0.19 -13.28
CA MET A 201 18.45 1.07 -12.21
C MET A 201 18.51 0.36 -10.85
N PRO A 202 19.28 0.90 -9.89
CA PRO A 202 19.42 0.31 -8.56
C PRO A 202 18.09 0.24 -7.81
N LYS A 203 17.92 -0.74 -6.93
CA LYS A 203 16.74 -0.99 -6.08
C LYS A 203 15.44 -1.39 -6.82
N TYR A 204 15.37 -1.19 -8.13
CA TYR A 204 14.14 -1.45 -8.90
C TYR A 204 14.30 -2.59 -9.91
N PHE A 205 15.37 -2.56 -10.72
CA PHE A 205 15.55 -3.46 -11.86
C PHE A 205 16.89 -4.20 -11.88
N ALA A 206 17.95 -3.60 -11.34
CA ALA A 206 19.25 -4.23 -11.34
C ALA A 206 19.23 -5.62 -10.69
N GLY A 207 19.71 -6.61 -11.41
CA GLY A 207 19.72 -8.02 -10.97
C GLY A 207 18.46 -8.82 -11.30
N TYR A 208 17.37 -8.18 -11.77
CA TYR A 208 16.18 -8.88 -12.23
C TYR A 208 16.24 -9.18 -13.73
N ASP A 209 15.61 -10.29 -14.16
CA ASP A 209 15.26 -10.51 -15.54
C ASP A 209 14.22 -9.47 -15.98
N THR A 210 14.66 -8.53 -16.83
CA THR A 210 13.85 -7.37 -17.23
C THR A 210 13.74 -7.29 -18.75
N THR A 211 12.50 -7.33 -19.23
CA THR A 211 12.15 -7.11 -20.63
C THR A 211 11.51 -5.73 -20.80
N VAL A 212 11.97 -4.98 -21.79
CA VAL A 212 11.43 -3.65 -22.13
C VAL A 212 10.76 -3.69 -23.50
N HIS A 213 9.48 -3.34 -23.55
CA HIS A 213 8.68 -3.21 -24.76
C HIS A 213 8.44 -1.73 -25.04
N PHE A 214 8.94 -1.21 -26.16
CA PHE A 214 8.62 0.14 -26.59
C PHE A 214 7.32 0.13 -27.36
N VAL A 215 6.31 0.85 -26.83
CA VAL A 215 4.94 0.89 -27.35
C VAL A 215 4.49 2.33 -27.59
N SER A 216 3.41 2.52 -28.33
CA SER A 216 2.80 3.83 -28.48
C SER A 216 2.08 4.25 -27.20
N ILE A 217 1.89 5.57 -27.02
CA ILE A 217 1.12 6.09 -25.89
C ILE A 217 -0.34 5.60 -25.92
N ASP A 218 -0.90 5.41 -27.13
CA ASP A 218 -2.27 4.93 -27.30
C ASP A 218 -2.39 3.46 -26.94
N GLU A 219 -1.42 2.63 -27.30
CA GLU A 219 -1.35 1.24 -26.87
C GLU A 219 -1.23 1.13 -25.34
N LEU A 220 -0.38 1.95 -24.73
CA LEU A 220 -0.22 1.99 -23.28
C LEU A 220 -1.53 2.35 -22.58
N ARG A 221 -2.28 3.32 -23.10
CA ARG A 221 -3.58 3.75 -22.57
C ARG A 221 -4.67 2.71 -22.78
N GLN A 222 -4.70 2.05 -23.93
CA GLN A 222 -5.72 1.05 -24.25
C GLN A 222 -5.53 -0.25 -23.46
N ASN A 223 -4.28 -0.76 -23.42
CA ASN A 223 -4.00 -2.10 -22.94
C ASN A 223 -3.44 -2.15 -21.51
N HIS A 224 -2.93 -1.02 -21.00
CA HIS A 224 -2.20 -0.97 -19.73
C HIS A 224 -2.70 0.13 -18.77
N SER A 225 -3.94 0.61 -18.91
CA SER A 225 -4.52 1.68 -18.08
C SER A 225 -4.93 1.24 -16.68
N GLY A 226 -5.18 -0.05 -16.47
CA GLY A 226 -5.58 -0.61 -15.18
C GLY A 226 -4.43 -0.76 -14.18
N PHE A 227 -4.79 -1.08 -12.94
CA PHE A 227 -3.85 -1.37 -11.86
C PHE A 227 -4.07 -2.79 -11.28
N PRO A 228 -4.15 -3.84 -12.12
CA PRO A 228 -4.26 -5.19 -11.60
C PRO A 228 -3.01 -5.54 -10.81
N HIS A 229 -3.20 -6.27 -9.73
CA HIS A 229 -2.10 -6.77 -8.92
C HIS A 229 -2.49 -8.08 -8.25
N GLY A 230 -1.62 -8.60 -7.43
CA GLY A 230 -1.87 -9.78 -6.64
C GLY A 230 -0.58 -10.36 -6.10
N GLY A 231 -0.72 -11.53 -5.54
CA GLY A 231 0.42 -12.26 -5.02
C GLY A 231 -0.01 -13.52 -4.28
N ARG A 232 0.97 -14.23 -3.79
CA ARG A 232 0.81 -15.47 -3.05
C ARG A 232 1.83 -15.52 -1.92
N VAL A 233 1.38 -15.80 -0.71
CA VAL A 233 2.23 -16.27 0.39
C VAL A 233 1.93 -17.73 0.58
N VAL A 234 2.95 -18.56 0.60
CA VAL A 234 2.85 -19.98 0.92
C VAL A 234 3.88 -20.33 1.97
N CYS A 235 3.47 -21.07 2.98
CA CYS A 235 4.35 -21.71 3.95
C CYS A 235 4.13 -23.21 3.88
N ASP A 236 5.21 -23.98 3.73
CA ASP A 236 5.18 -25.43 3.52
C ASP A 236 6.29 -26.08 4.35
N ASN A 237 5.98 -27.15 5.05
CA ASN A 237 6.93 -27.97 5.81
C ASN A 237 7.10 -29.39 5.25
N GLY A 238 6.57 -29.66 4.05
CA GLY A 238 6.62 -30.95 3.38
C GLY A 238 5.45 -31.89 3.71
N GLU A 239 4.78 -31.71 4.85
CA GLU A 239 3.61 -32.47 5.27
C GLU A 239 2.32 -31.66 5.19
N SER A 240 2.42 -30.37 5.47
CA SER A 240 1.29 -29.44 5.49
C SER A 240 1.69 -28.10 4.89
N ALA A 241 0.75 -27.44 4.24
CA ALA A 241 0.95 -26.12 3.67
C ALA A 241 -0.19 -25.17 4.01
N MET A 242 0.16 -23.91 4.25
CA MET A 242 -0.77 -22.78 4.34
C MET A 242 -0.54 -21.84 3.18
N GLU A 243 -1.60 -21.39 2.53
CA GLU A 243 -1.51 -20.48 1.40
C GLU A 243 -2.54 -19.35 1.51
N LEU A 244 -2.09 -18.12 1.26
CA LEU A 244 -2.96 -16.99 0.97
C LEU A 244 -2.63 -16.46 -0.43
N ARG A 245 -3.64 -16.40 -1.30
CA ARG A 245 -3.52 -15.86 -2.65
C ARG A 245 -4.45 -14.68 -2.84
N LEU A 246 -3.92 -13.59 -3.39
CA LEU A 246 -4.68 -12.41 -3.78
C LEU A 246 -4.68 -12.24 -5.30
N LYS A 247 -5.86 -11.92 -5.84
CA LYS A 247 -6.05 -11.48 -7.22
C LYS A 247 -6.84 -10.18 -7.19
N LEU A 248 -6.20 -9.09 -7.51
CA LEU A 248 -6.76 -7.75 -7.41
C LEU A 248 -6.97 -7.18 -8.82
N ASN A 249 -8.19 -6.75 -9.11
CA ASN A 249 -8.48 -6.00 -10.33
C ASN A 249 -7.97 -4.55 -10.23
N SER A 250 -7.96 -4.01 -9.00
CA SER A 250 -7.48 -2.67 -8.69
C SER A 250 -6.75 -2.70 -7.35
N ASN A 251 -5.45 -2.48 -7.37
CA ASN A 251 -4.64 -2.37 -6.16
C ASN A 251 -5.10 -1.21 -5.25
N PRO A 252 -5.36 0.01 -5.77
CA PRO A 252 -5.85 1.11 -4.94
C PRO A 252 -7.18 0.81 -4.25
N ASP A 253 -8.13 0.15 -4.93
CA ASP A 253 -9.43 -0.17 -4.35
C ASP A 253 -9.30 -1.17 -3.20
N PHE A 254 -8.48 -2.19 -3.38
CA PHE A 254 -8.26 -3.19 -2.35
C PHE A 254 -7.54 -2.61 -1.13
N THR A 255 -6.47 -1.84 -1.35
CA THR A 255 -5.73 -1.16 -0.27
C THR A 255 -6.64 -0.19 0.47
N ALA A 256 -7.48 0.56 -0.22
CA ALA A 256 -8.47 1.43 0.40
C ALA A 256 -9.44 0.67 1.31
N GLY A 257 -9.87 -0.53 0.90
CA GLY A 257 -10.69 -1.41 1.74
C GLY A 257 -10.01 -1.78 3.05
N ILE A 258 -8.72 -2.08 3.00
CA ILE A 258 -7.93 -2.37 4.20
C ILE A 258 -7.81 -1.13 5.08
N LEU A 259 -7.47 0.03 4.51
CA LEU A 259 -7.35 1.28 5.27
C LEU A 259 -8.66 1.64 5.98
N VAL A 260 -9.80 1.45 5.34
CA VAL A 260 -11.12 1.69 5.97
C VAL A 260 -11.38 0.71 7.12
N ALA A 261 -11.03 -0.56 6.97
CA ALA A 261 -11.13 -1.53 8.06
C ALA A 261 -10.18 -1.16 9.22
N CYS A 262 -8.95 -0.76 8.91
CA CYS A 262 -7.97 -0.31 9.90
C CYS A 262 -8.38 1.00 10.59
N ALA A 263 -9.06 1.93 9.89
CA ALA A 263 -9.60 3.13 10.50
C ALA A 263 -10.62 2.81 11.60
N ARG A 264 -11.47 1.79 11.38
CA ARG A 264 -12.38 1.27 12.42
C ARG A 264 -11.61 0.73 13.60
N ALA A 265 -10.54 -0.02 13.37
CA ALA A 265 -9.72 -0.58 14.43
C ALA A 265 -8.97 0.51 15.21
N ALA A 266 -8.41 1.52 14.55
CA ALA A 266 -7.75 2.65 15.19
C ALA A 266 -8.70 3.41 16.14
N TYR A 267 -9.93 3.67 15.68
CA TYR A 267 -10.96 4.30 16.50
C TYR A 267 -11.29 3.46 17.76
N ARG A 268 -11.48 2.14 17.60
CA ARG A 268 -11.79 1.24 18.71
C ARG A 268 -10.63 1.14 19.71
N LEU A 269 -9.40 1.01 19.23
CA LEU A 269 -8.21 0.99 20.09
C LEU A 269 -8.09 2.29 20.90
N ASN A 270 -8.25 3.45 20.26
CA ASN A 270 -8.19 4.72 20.95
C ASN A 270 -9.30 4.86 22.00
N SER A 271 -10.51 4.42 21.69
CA SER A 271 -11.65 4.42 22.62
C SER A 271 -11.40 3.54 23.86
N GLU A 272 -10.52 2.56 23.76
CA GLU A 272 -10.05 1.71 24.88
C GLU A 272 -8.80 2.26 25.58
N GLY A 273 -8.35 3.46 25.22
CA GLY A 273 -7.16 4.10 25.79
C GLY A 273 -5.84 3.54 25.28
N LYS A 274 -5.84 2.81 24.15
CA LYS A 274 -4.62 2.34 23.48
C LYS A 274 -4.07 3.46 22.61
N MET A 275 -2.94 4.02 23.01
CA MET A 275 -2.26 5.12 22.34
C MET A 275 -0.92 4.65 21.77
N GLY A 276 -0.38 5.36 20.79
CA GLY A 276 0.87 4.99 20.11
C GLY A 276 0.64 4.44 18.71
N ALA A 277 1.69 3.88 18.12
CA ALA A 277 1.64 3.21 16.82
C ALA A 277 1.38 1.72 16.96
N PHE A 278 0.63 1.20 16.01
CA PHE A 278 0.30 -0.22 15.89
C PHE A 278 0.44 -0.63 14.43
N THR A 279 0.63 -1.91 14.20
CA THR A 279 0.52 -2.56 12.89
C THR A 279 -0.74 -3.43 12.85
N MET A 280 -1.04 -3.99 11.68
CA MET A 280 -2.15 -4.97 11.60
C MET A 280 -1.92 -6.21 12.47
N ALA A 281 -0.67 -6.53 12.82
CA ALA A 281 -0.35 -7.67 13.69
C ALA A 281 -0.75 -7.44 15.17
N ASP A 282 -0.84 -6.18 15.58
CA ASP A 282 -1.18 -5.79 16.96
C ASP A 282 -2.70 -5.67 17.18
N VAL A 283 -3.48 -5.77 16.08
CA VAL A 283 -4.92 -5.50 16.11
C VAL A 283 -5.72 -6.78 16.31
N PRO A 284 -6.58 -6.89 17.33
CA PRO A 284 -7.56 -7.97 17.39
C PRO A 284 -8.43 -7.97 16.12
N VAL A 285 -8.50 -9.11 15.40
CA VAL A 285 -9.20 -9.20 14.10
C VAL A 285 -10.65 -8.70 14.17
N ARG A 286 -11.33 -8.91 15.32
CA ARG A 286 -12.69 -8.40 15.58
C ARG A 286 -12.82 -6.88 15.44
N TYR A 287 -11.73 -6.12 15.62
CA TYR A 287 -11.77 -4.65 15.51
C TYR A 287 -11.87 -4.17 14.05
N LEU A 288 -11.47 -5.00 13.11
CA LEU A 288 -11.62 -4.74 11.67
C LEU A 288 -13.06 -4.97 11.18
N ALA A 289 -13.83 -5.83 11.88
CA ALA A 289 -15.14 -6.28 11.43
C ALA A 289 -16.21 -5.19 11.53
N LYS A 290 -17.11 -5.17 10.53
CA LYS A 290 -18.29 -4.27 10.50
C LYS A 290 -19.43 -4.75 11.38
N GLY A 291 -19.57 -6.06 11.54
CA GLY A 291 -20.67 -6.72 12.24
C GLY A 291 -20.21 -7.57 13.42
N ASN A 292 -21.14 -8.37 13.91
CA ASN A 292 -20.88 -9.32 14.98
C ASN A 292 -19.99 -10.46 14.44
N ILE A 293 -18.87 -10.72 15.10
CA ILE A 293 -17.93 -11.78 14.69
C ILE A 293 -18.52 -13.18 14.83
N PHE A 294 -19.50 -13.38 15.72
CA PHE A 294 -20.14 -14.67 15.89
C PHE A 294 -20.98 -15.10 14.67
N ASP A 295 -21.39 -14.15 13.83
CA ASP A 295 -22.07 -14.44 12.56
C ASP A 295 -21.09 -15.00 11.48
N MET A 296 -19.79 -14.97 11.77
CA MET A 296 -18.70 -15.42 10.88
C MET A 296 -18.02 -16.71 11.38
N MET A 297 -18.37 -17.17 12.56
CA MET A 297 -17.90 -18.42 13.18
C MET A 297 -18.90 -19.56 13.01
#